data_9c9689c7173bf1d8af04ebfe9edccde1
#
_entry.id   9c9689c7173bf1d8af04ebfe9edccde1
#
_cell.length_a   1.000
_cell.length_b   1.000
_cell.length_c   1.000
_cell.angle_alpha   90.00
_cell.angle_beta   90.00
_cell.angle_gamma   90.00
#
_symmetry.space_group_name_H-M   'P 1'
#
loop_
_entity.id
_entity.type
_entity.pdbx_description
1 polymer ?
#
loop_
_entity_poly.entity_id
_entity_poly.type
_entity_poly.pdbx_seq_one_letter_code
_entity_poly.pdbx_strand_id
1 'polypeptide(L)'
;RAARDNWRAGTIVSGASTITMQLARLLDPGARGWRSKVTEAAWALRLERHLSKQEILEQYLNRVHLGQNTAGVAAASAFYMGADANELSVGEAAMLAGLAHSPSRDNPVTSPRRAMARRRVALARMVRTGAIRDDVARRADDEPALTRRSRDPFLAPHFTTRVLQEARADAERSAGDVTLRTTIDAGLQAELEAEARQAVALLGDRGVRQAAIVVLDNATGGVLAWVGSPDFWEPRSGQTDMVVSARQPGSALKPFLYALAFDRGVTAATVLPDVPTQFSTVSGPYEPRNYDRRFRGPVRAREALASSYNVPAVLLAQQVGTGALLHTLHLAGFASLRRTADHYGLGLALGNGDVTLMEVANGYRALANGGRYAGWHWRLDETADITIIEKGPYVSFANCGLPYHIGGAIQDRAMLLLH
;
A
#
# COMPACT_ATOMS: atom_id res chain seq x y z
N ARG A 1 5.50 -23.05 36.92
CA ARG A 1 6.72 -23.67 36.36
C ARG A 1 7.63 -22.57 35.78
N ALA A 2 7.15 -21.75 34.82
CA ALA A 2 7.94 -20.68 34.20
C ALA A 2 8.51 -19.68 35.22
N ALA A 3 7.74 -19.24 36.24
CA ALA A 3 8.20 -18.34 37.27
C ALA A 3 9.36 -18.94 38.07
N ARG A 4 9.29 -20.24 38.42
CA ARG A 4 10.35 -20.97 39.13
C ARG A 4 11.58 -21.15 38.24
N ASP A 5 11.40 -21.43 36.95
CA ASP A 5 12.51 -21.63 36.03
C ASP A 5 13.24 -20.31 35.73
N ASN A 6 12.50 -19.21 35.60
CA ASN A 6 13.08 -17.84 35.49
C ASN A 6 13.80 -17.38 36.74
N TRP A 7 13.24 -17.67 37.92
CA TRP A 7 13.88 -17.33 39.17
C TRP A 7 15.21 -18.10 39.38
N ARG A 8 15.24 -19.39 39.01
CA ARG A 8 16.48 -20.21 39.08
C ARG A 8 17.55 -19.77 38.09
N ALA A 9 17.13 -19.27 36.90
CA ALA A 9 18.06 -18.84 35.87
C ALA A 9 18.52 -17.39 36.02
N GLY A 10 17.92 -16.58 36.89
CA GLY A 10 18.20 -15.16 37.05
C GLY A 10 17.79 -14.32 35.83
N THR A 11 17.19 -14.94 34.82
CA THR A 11 16.78 -14.31 33.56
C THR A 11 15.45 -14.90 33.05
N ILE A 12 14.76 -14.22 32.16
CA ILE A 12 13.52 -14.72 31.56
C ILE A 12 13.84 -15.80 30.51
N VAL A 13 13.89 -17.08 30.94
CA VAL A 13 14.14 -18.23 30.07
C VAL A 13 12.86 -18.91 29.58
N SER A 14 11.71 -18.64 30.23
CA SER A 14 10.42 -19.21 29.84
C SER A 14 9.29 -18.20 30.01
N GLY A 15 8.48 -18.03 28.97
CA GLY A 15 7.22 -17.25 29.01
C GLY A 15 6.12 -18.06 29.71
N ALA A 16 5.34 -17.40 30.56
CA ALA A 16 4.20 -18.02 31.28
C ALA A 16 2.92 -18.09 30.44
N SER A 17 2.90 -17.58 29.22
CA SER A 17 1.70 -17.55 28.37
C SER A 17 1.41 -18.93 27.76
N THR A 18 0.19 -19.44 27.95
CA THR A 18 -0.31 -20.65 27.30
C THR A 18 -0.77 -20.36 25.86
N ILE A 19 -1.01 -21.40 25.04
CA ILE A 19 -1.63 -21.27 23.71
C ILE A 19 -2.98 -20.57 23.85
N THR A 20 -3.77 -20.90 24.87
CA THR A 20 -5.07 -20.26 25.12
C THR A 20 -4.96 -18.76 25.39
N MET A 21 -3.94 -18.34 26.16
CA MET A 21 -3.65 -16.90 26.37
C MET A 21 -3.17 -16.21 25.08
N GLN A 22 -2.40 -16.92 24.26
CA GLN A 22 -1.99 -16.38 22.95
C GLN A 22 -3.18 -16.25 22.02
N LEU A 23 -4.09 -17.23 22.00
CA LEU A 23 -5.34 -17.15 21.25
C LEU A 23 -6.20 -15.97 21.75
N ALA A 24 -6.36 -15.81 23.06
CA ALA A 24 -7.09 -14.68 23.64
C ALA A 24 -6.55 -13.32 23.15
N ARG A 25 -5.23 -13.17 23.05
CA ARG A 25 -4.57 -11.98 22.52
C ARG A 25 -4.81 -11.81 21.02
N LEU A 26 -4.90 -12.89 20.23
CA LEU A 26 -5.19 -12.81 18.80
C LEU A 26 -6.63 -12.41 18.54
N LEU A 27 -7.55 -12.77 19.43
CA LEU A 27 -8.97 -12.42 19.35
C LEU A 27 -9.27 -10.98 19.82
N ASP A 28 -8.54 -10.51 20.84
CA ASP A 28 -8.70 -9.16 21.40
C ASP A 28 -7.31 -8.53 21.65
N PRO A 29 -6.75 -7.85 20.60
CA PRO A 29 -5.43 -7.22 20.69
C PRO A 29 -5.44 -5.98 21.56
N GLY A 30 -5.33 -6.12 22.87
CA GLY A 30 -5.25 -4.99 23.81
C GLY A 30 -3.87 -4.33 23.87
N ALA A 31 -3.81 -3.14 24.50
CA ALA A 31 -2.56 -2.43 24.75
C ALA A 31 -1.58 -3.26 25.60
N ARG A 32 -0.27 -3.17 25.30
CA ARG A 32 0.77 -3.91 26.05
C ARG A 32 0.87 -3.42 27.49
N GLY A 33 0.71 -4.32 28.48
CA GLY A 33 0.85 -4.00 29.89
C GLY A 33 0.44 -5.14 30.81
N TRP A 34 0.60 -4.97 32.14
CA TRP A 34 0.22 -5.97 33.12
C TRP A 34 -1.32 -6.18 33.16
N ARG A 35 -2.10 -5.12 32.92
CA ARG A 35 -3.58 -5.19 32.85
C ARG A 35 -4.02 -6.08 31.70
N SER A 36 -3.39 -5.95 30.54
CA SER A 36 -3.63 -6.82 29.39
C SER A 36 -3.33 -8.30 29.73
N LYS A 37 -2.31 -8.59 30.53
CA LYS A 37 -2.01 -9.95 30.97
C LYS A 37 -3.11 -10.55 31.85
N VAL A 38 -3.73 -9.75 32.70
CA VAL A 38 -4.89 -10.17 33.51
C VAL A 38 -6.11 -10.44 32.62
N THR A 39 -6.37 -9.54 31.68
CA THR A 39 -7.46 -9.70 30.68
C THR A 39 -7.24 -10.95 29.82
N GLU A 40 -6.03 -11.15 29.27
CA GLU A 40 -5.66 -12.36 28.53
C GLU A 40 -5.92 -13.64 29.32
N ALA A 41 -5.58 -13.65 30.63
CA ALA A 41 -5.80 -14.79 31.52
C ALA A 41 -7.29 -15.04 31.77
N ALA A 42 -8.08 -13.98 31.99
CA ALA A 42 -9.53 -14.09 32.17
C ALA A 42 -10.23 -14.62 30.90
N TRP A 43 -9.84 -14.09 29.72
CA TRP A 43 -10.31 -14.60 28.44
C TRP A 43 -9.90 -16.05 28.20
N ALA A 44 -8.67 -16.43 28.55
CA ALA A 44 -8.19 -17.79 28.41
C ALA A 44 -9.02 -18.77 29.27
N LEU A 45 -9.36 -18.40 30.51
CA LEU A 45 -10.23 -19.21 31.35
C LEU A 45 -11.65 -19.34 30.79
N ARG A 46 -12.15 -18.27 30.18
CA ARG A 46 -13.47 -18.30 29.53
C ARG A 46 -13.45 -19.22 28.29
N LEU A 47 -12.42 -19.12 27.46
CA LEU A 47 -12.25 -19.98 26.28
C LEU A 47 -12.17 -21.46 26.69
N GLU A 48 -11.40 -21.80 27.74
CA GLU A 48 -11.27 -23.19 28.22
C GLU A 48 -12.52 -23.75 28.86
N ARG A 49 -13.50 -22.91 29.22
CA ARG A 49 -14.84 -23.38 29.68
C ARG A 49 -15.79 -23.70 28.52
N HIS A 50 -15.58 -23.11 27.35
CA HIS A 50 -16.51 -23.22 26.23
C HIS A 50 -15.96 -24.03 25.07
N LEU A 51 -14.63 -24.15 24.97
CA LEU A 51 -13.94 -24.86 23.88
C LEU A 51 -13.07 -25.97 24.41
N SER A 52 -13.04 -27.08 23.68
CA SER A 52 -12.08 -28.17 23.91
C SER A 52 -10.66 -27.75 23.61
N LYS A 53 -9.68 -28.50 24.08
CA LYS A 53 -8.25 -28.23 23.75
C LYS A 53 -7.96 -28.34 22.27
N GLN A 54 -8.68 -29.19 21.54
CA GLN A 54 -8.55 -29.35 20.11
C GLN A 54 -9.06 -28.09 19.36
N GLU A 55 -10.25 -27.62 19.72
CA GLU A 55 -10.82 -26.40 19.15
C GLU A 55 -9.95 -25.17 19.44
N ILE A 56 -9.42 -25.05 20.67
CA ILE A 56 -8.50 -23.96 21.02
C ILE A 56 -7.23 -24.02 20.15
N LEU A 57 -6.67 -25.21 19.94
CA LEU A 57 -5.48 -25.39 19.10
C LEU A 57 -5.78 -25.05 17.64
N GLU A 58 -6.90 -25.52 17.12
CA GLU A 58 -7.36 -25.21 15.74
C GLU A 58 -7.54 -23.71 15.55
N GLN A 59 -8.26 -23.05 16.45
CA GLN A 59 -8.47 -21.60 16.42
C GLN A 59 -7.14 -20.83 16.51
N TYR A 60 -6.17 -21.33 17.28
CA TYR A 60 -4.83 -20.75 17.35
C TYR A 60 -4.05 -20.93 16.05
N LEU A 61 -4.02 -22.14 15.50
CA LEU A 61 -3.31 -22.47 14.27
C LEU A 61 -3.86 -21.71 13.05
N ASN A 62 -5.17 -21.42 13.05
CA ASN A 62 -5.80 -20.62 11.99
C ASN A 62 -5.51 -19.12 12.08
N ARG A 63 -4.98 -18.62 13.20
CA ARG A 63 -4.78 -17.17 13.43
C ARG A 63 -3.34 -16.74 13.75
N VAL A 64 -2.49 -17.70 14.10
CA VAL A 64 -1.11 -17.38 14.51
C VAL A 64 -0.35 -16.71 13.37
N HIS A 65 0.30 -15.57 13.66
CA HIS A 65 1.17 -14.93 12.68
C HIS A 65 2.49 -15.69 12.54
N LEU A 66 2.83 -16.04 11.30
CA LEU A 66 4.03 -16.82 10.96
C LEU A 66 5.05 -16.04 10.10
N GLY A 67 4.92 -14.71 10.06
CA GLY A 67 5.78 -13.82 9.29
C GLY A 67 5.25 -13.60 7.87
N GLN A 68 5.88 -12.67 7.13
CA GLN A 68 5.52 -12.34 5.74
C GLN A 68 4.02 -12.09 5.56
N ASN A 69 3.42 -11.41 6.52
CA ASN A 69 1.98 -11.12 6.55
C ASN A 69 1.07 -12.36 6.49
N THR A 70 1.61 -13.56 6.74
CA THR A 70 0.82 -14.79 6.79
C THR A 70 0.17 -14.96 8.16
N ALA A 71 -1.14 -15.16 8.19
CA ALA A 71 -1.91 -15.53 9.37
C ALA A 71 -2.48 -16.94 9.18
N GLY A 72 -2.18 -17.81 10.12
CA GLY A 72 -2.56 -19.21 10.08
C GLY A 72 -1.56 -20.12 9.39
N VAL A 73 -1.59 -21.41 9.82
CA VAL A 73 -0.67 -22.44 9.32
C VAL A 73 -0.93 -22.75 7.86
N ALA A 74 -2.19 -22.77 7.41
CA ALA A 74 -2.52 -23.04 6.01
C ALA A 74 -1.92 -21.99 5.07
N ALA A 75 -2.09 -20.70 5.38
CA ALA A 75 -1.49 -19.62 4.60
C ALA A 75 0.05 -19.66 4.62
N ALA A 76 0.65 -19.94 5.78
CA ALA A 76 2.10 -20.06 5.90
C ALA A 76 2.65 -21.30 5.17
N SER A 77 1.93 -22.43 5.18
CA SER A 77 2.27 -23.63 4.43
C SER A 77 2.29 -23.35 2.93
N ALA A 78 1.21 -22.79 2.39
CA ALA A 78 1.13 -22.40 0.99
C ALA A 78 2.25 -21.41 0.62
N PHE A 79 2.51 -20.41 1.48
CA PHE A 79 3.50 -19.38 1.23
C PHE A 79 4.95 -19.90 1.26
N TYR A 80 5.34 -20.58 2.35
CA TYR A 80 6.74 -21.00 2.55
C TYR A 80 7.08 -22.31 1.82
N MET A 81 6.12 -23.23 1.72
CA MET A 81 6.35 -24.59 1.22
C MET A 81 5.65 -24.86 -0.12
N GLY A 82 4.65 -24.04 -0.50
CA GLY A 82 3.81 -24.26 -1.68
C GLY A 82 3.03 -25.58 -1.59
N ALA A 83 2.58 -25.93 -0.40
CA ALA A 83 1.86 -27.17 -0.11
C ALA A 83 0.71 -26.91 0.86
N ASP A 84 -0.30 -27.77 0.83
CA ASP A 84 -1.36 -27.74 1.82
C ASP A 84 -0.83 -28.14 3.21
N ALA A 85 -1.46 -27.64 4.28
CA ALA A 85 -0.99 -27.88 5.64
C ALA A 85 -0.99 -29.37 6.05
N ASN A 86 -1.82 -30.20 5.43
CA ASN A 86 -1.89 -31.65 5.63
C ASN A 86 -0.81 -32.43 4.85
N GLU A 87 -0.13 -31.79 3.89
CA GLU A 87 0.94 -32.37 3.08
C GLU A 87 2.34 -32.06 3.60
N LEU A 88 2.43 -31.28 4.69
CA LEU A 88 3.71 -30.88 5.25
C LEU A 88 4.52 -32.08 5.76
N SER A 89 5.81 -32.07 5.43
CA SER A 89 6.77 -32.98 6.08
C SER A 89 6.94 -32.66 7.57
N VAL A 90 7.54 -33.56 8.32
CA VAL A 90 7.87 -33.32 9.73
C VAL A 90 8.81 -32.13 9.90
N GLY A 91 9.76 -31.93 8.98
CA GLY A 91 10.69 -30.81 8.99
C GLY A 91 10.02 -29.48 8.69
N GLU A 92 9.12 -29.46 7.72
CA GLU A 92 8.31 -28.30 7.35
C GLU A 92 7.35 -27.90 8.49
N ALA A 93 6.62 -28.85 9.06
CA ALA A 93 5.75 -28.60 10.21
C ALA A 93 6.53 -28.09 11.44
N ALA A 94 7.71 -28.65 11.73
CA ALA A 94 8.59 -28.18 12.79
C ALA A 94 9.15 -26.78 12.52
N MET A 95 9.39 -26.42 11.25
CA MET A 95 9.77 -25.08 10.84
C MET A 95 8.68 -24.07 11.18
N LEU A 96 7.44 -24.31 10.75
CA LEU A 96 6.31 -23.42 11.03
C LEU A 96 6.04 -23.31 12.54
N ALA A 97 6.11 -24.41 13.28
CA ALA A 97 5.99 -24.38 14.73
C ALA A 97 7.09 -23.54 15.40
N GLY A 98 8.31 -23.57 14.86
CA GLY A 98 9.42 -22.74 15.31
C GLY A 98 9.20 -21.25 15.06
N LEU A 99 8.57 -20.89 13.93
CA LEU A 99 8.28 -19.50 13.54
C LEU A 99 7.31 -18.80 14.49
N ALA A 100 6.33 -19.52 15.05
CA ALA A 100 5.33 -18.95 15.97
C ALA A 100 5.96 -18.21 17.18
N HIS A 101 7.20 -18.50 17.53
CA HIS A 101 7.91 -17.85 18.62
C HIS A 101 8.38 -16.43 18.28
N SER A 102 8.90 -16.19 17.08
CA SER A 102 9.46 -14.89 16.65
C SER A 102 9.45 -14.80 15.10
N PRO A 103 8.28 -14.59 14.49
CA PRO A 103 8.08 -14.74 13.05
C PRO A 103 8.94 -13.80 12.19
N SER A 104 9.19 -12.58 12.67
CA SER A 104 10.01 -11.61 11.93
C SER A 104 11.52 -11.90 12.03
N ARG A 105 11.98 -12.30 13.23
CA ARG A 105 13.41 -12.53 13.48
C ARG A 105 13.91 -13.86 12.93
N ASP A 106 13.10 -14.91 13.07
CA ASP A 106 13.47 -16.28 12.76
C ASP A 106 12.89 -16.73 11.40
N ASN A 107 12.60 -15.76 10.50
CA ASN A 107 11.97 -15.95 9.21
C ASN A 107 12.87 -16.75 8.24
N PRO A 108 12.38 -17.82 7.60
CA PRO A 108 13.20 -18.65 6.71
C PRO A 108 13.64 -17.95 5.43
N VAL A 109 12.90 -16.92 4.96
CA VAL A 109 13.26 -16.13 3.78
C VAL A 109 14.39 -15.16 4.08
N THR A 110 14.29 -14.42 5.19
CA THR A 110 15.24 -13.36 5.55
C THR A 110 16.37 -13.82 6.47
N SER A 111 16.18 -14.91 7.20
CA SER A 111 17.12 -15.44 8.19
C SER A 111 17.14 -16.98 8.23
N PRO A 112 17.50 -17.67 7.12
CA PRO A 112 17.40 -19.14 7.00
C PRO A 112 18.13 -19.88 8.13
N ARG A 113 19.31 -19.42 8.52
CA ARG A 113 20.10 -20.05 9.60
C ARG A 113 19.38 -20.03 10.94
N ARG A 114 18.69 -18.94 11.26
CA ARG A 114 17.89 -18.83 12.51
C ARG A 114 16.65 -19.69 12.45
N ALA A 115 15.96 -19.71 11.32
CA ALA A 115 14.81 -20.56 11.09
C ALA A 115 15.18 -22.05 11.29
N MET A 116 16.29 -22.50 10.70
CA MET A 116 16.82 -23.86 10.90
C MET A 116 17.14 -24.15 12.37
N ALA A 117 17.78 -23.22 13.08
CA ALA A 117 18.04 -23.39 14.50
C ALA A 117 16.75 -23.55 15.31
N ARG A 118 15.69 -22.81 14.95
CA ARG A 118 14.36 -22.95 15.58
C ARG A 118 13.69 -24.26 15.24
N ARG A 119 13.79 -24.73 14.00
CA ARG A 119 13.32 -26.07 13.58
C ARG A 119 13.94 -27.16 14.45
N ARG A 120 15.26 -27.13 14.65
CA ARG A 120 15.96 -28.08 15.53
C ARG A 120 15.42 -28.08 16.97
N VAL A 121 15.13 -26.90 17.53
CA VAL A 121 14.51 -26.80 18.86
C VAL A 121 13.12 -27.44 18.87
N ALA A 122 12.33 -27.25 17.82
CA ALA A 122 11.00 -27.88 17.69
C ALA A 122 11.13 -29.42 17.58
N LEU A 123 11.98 -29.90 16.69
CA LEU A 123 12.25 -31.34 16.51
C LEU A 123 12.75 -32.00 17.80
N ALA A 124 13.71 -31.40 18.50
CA ALA A 124 14.20 -31.90 19.79
C ALA A 124 13.09 -31.96 20.87
N ARG A 125 12.13 -31.05 20.84
CA ARG A 125 10.97 -31.10 21.74
C ARG A 125 10.01 -32.23 21.35
N MET A 126 9.78 -32.44 20.06
CA MET A 126 8.93 -33.54 19.56
C MET A 126 9.50 -34.89 19.94
N VAL A 127 10.81 -35.10 19.85
CA VAL A 127 11.48 -36.32 20.34
C VAL A 127 11.32 -36.46 21.83
N ARG A 128 11.60 -35.43 22.61
CA ARG A 128 11.50 -35.43 24.09
C ARG A 128 10.09 -35.77 24.60
N THR A 129 9.06 -35.37 23.85
CA THR A 129 7.66 -35.64 24.19
C THR A 129 7.17 -36.98 23.64
N GLY A 130 8.00 -37.69 22.90
CA GLY A 130 7.63 -38.97 22.28
C GLY A 130 6.73 -38.83 21.04
N ALA A 131 6.54 -37.61 20.52
CA ALA A 131 5.73 -37.35 19.33
C ALA A 131 6.36 -37.93 18.05
N ILE A 132 7.70 -37.92 17.95
CA ILE A 132 8.47 -38.56 16.89
C ILE A 132 9.69 -39.27 17.43
N ARG A 133 10.21 -40.25 16.66
CA ARG A 133 11.46 -40.92 16.96
C ARG A 133 12.67 -40.07 16.55
N ASP A 134 13.82 -40.36 17.16
CA ASP A 134 15.07 -39.64 16.91
C ASP A 134 15.57 -39.76 15.46
N ASP A 135 15.39 -40.92 14.83
CA ASP A 135 15.74 -41.13 13.40
C ASP A 135 14.89 -40.29 12.45
N VAL A 136 13.61 -40.07 12.81
CA VAL A 136 12.70 -39.17 12.06
C VAL A 136 13.13 -37.74 12.21
N ALA A 137 13.49 -37.32 13.43
CA ALA A 137 13.96 -35.95 13.70
C ALA A 137 15.25 -35.63 12.93
N ARG A 138 16.20 -36.57 12.84
CA ARG A 138 17.44 -36.38 12.05
C ARG A 138 17.13 -36.18 10.58
N ARG A 139 16.32 -37.05 9.96
CA ARG A 139 15.91 -36.90 8.55
C ARG A 139 15.20 -35.56 8.31
N ALA A 140 14.32 -35.16 9.23
CA ALA A 140 13.62 -33.89 9.14
C ALA A 140 14.56 -32.68 9.30
N ASP A 141 15.68 -32.80 10.03
CA ASP A 141 16.68 -31.72 10.15
C ASP A 141 17.53 -31.54 8.89
N ASP A 142 17.72 -32.62 8.11
CA ASP A 142 18.46 -32.61 6.86
C ASP A 142 17.64 -32.04 5.67
N GLU A 143 16.33 -31.86 5.84
CA GLU A 143 15.50 -31.24 4.81
C GLU A 143 15.89 -29.78 4.56
N PRO A 144 15.77 -29.27 3.32
CA PRO A 144 16.02 -27.86 3.02
C PRO A 144 15.15 -26.94 3.87
N ALA A 145 15.63 -25.70 4.10
CA ALA A 145 14.89 -24.69 4.88
C ALA A 145 13.57 -24.27 4.21
N LEU A 146 13.54 -24.29 2.90
CA LEU A 146 12.39 -23.96 2.07
C LEU A 146 12.31 -24.96 0.92
N THR A 147 11.19 -25.66 0.84
CA THR A 147 10.85 -26.53 -0.28
C THR A 147 9.77 -25.85 -1.10
N ARG A 148 10.10 -24.81 -1.86
CA ARG A 148 9.11 -24.17 -2.72
C ARG A 148 8.59 -25.13 -3.76
N ARG A 149 7.49 -25.76 -3.48
CA ARG A 149 6.62 -26.39 -4.46
C ARG A 149 5.68 -25.31 -4.98
N SER A 150 6.17 -24.42 -5.85
CA SER A 150 5.40 -23.30 -6.34
C SER A 150 4.09 -23.79 -6.98
N ARG A 151 2.95 -23.59 -6.32
CA ARG A 151 1.63 -23.81 -6.93
C ARG A 151 0.93 -22.51 -7.28
N ASP A 152 1.04 -21.49 -6.46
CA ASP A 152 0.43 -20.20 -6.77
C ASP A 152 1.38 -19.06 -6.43
N PRO A 153 1.81 -18.26 -7.43
CA PRO A 153 2.58 -17.07 -7.13
C PRO A 153 1.71 -16.10 -6.32
N PHE A 154 2.24 -15.58 -5.21
CA PHE A 154 1.59 -14.49 -4.49
C PHE A 154 1.70 -13.23 -5.34
N LEU A 155 0.76 -13.08 -6.28
CA LEU A 155 0.69 -11.96 -7.21
C LEU A 155 0.14 -10.71 -6.51
N ALA A 156 0.59 -9.54 -6.96
CA ALA A 156 0.13 -8.24 -6.48
C ALA A 156 0.06 -8.14 -4.94
N PRO A 157 1.16 -8.38 -4.19
CA PRO A 157 1.10 -8.60 -2.74
C PRO A 157 0.52 -7.44 -1.95
N HIS A 158 0.78 -6.19 -2.31
CA HIS A 158 0.19 -5.02 -1.66
C HIS A 158 -1.33 -4.97 -1.89
N PHE A 159 -1.75 -5.16 -3.13
CA PHE A 159 -3.16 -5.19 -3.50
C PHE A 159 -3.90 -6.33 -2.79
N THR A 160 -3.39 -7.54 -2.84
CA THR A 160 -3.98 -8.71 -2.17
C THR A 160 -4.09 -8.50 -0.67
N THR A 161 -3.05 -7.94 -0.03
CA THR A 161 -3.08 -7.61 1.40
C THR A 161 -4.20 -6.63 1.72
N ARG A 162 -4.37 -5.60 0.90
CA ARG A 162 -5.42 -4.59 1.07
C ARG A 162 -6.81 -5.18 0.88
N VAL A 163 -7.03 -5.90 -0.20
CA VAL A 163 -8.31 -6.57 -0.50
C VAL A 163 -8.73 -7.52 0.63
N LEU A 164 -7.79 -8.30 1.15
CA LEU A 164 -8.05 -9.19 2.30
C LEU A 164 -8.41 -8.42 3.57
N GLN A 165 -7.82 -7.25 3.80
CA GLN A 165 -8.18 -6.40 4.95
C GLN A 165 -9.61 -5.85 4.83
N GLU A 166 -9.98 -5.37 3.64
CA GLU A 166 -11.32 -4.86 3.35
C GLU A 166 -12.38 -5.96 3.36
N ALA A 167 -12.05 -7.14 2.82
CA ALA A 167 -12.96 -8.29 2.73
C ALA A 167 -13.14 -9.06 4.06
N ARG A 168 -12.30 -8.85 5.05
CA ARG A 168 -12.43 -9.52 6.37
C ARG A 168 -13.79 -9.29 7.01
N ALA A 169 -14.32 -8.07 6.93
CA ALA A 169 -15.64 -7.74 7.45
C ALA A 169 -16.78 -8.49 6.71
N ASP A 170 -16.58 -8.83 5.45
CA ASP A 170 -17.52 -9.62 4.64
C ASP A 170 -17.36 -11.10 4.91
N ALA A 171 -16.12 -11.59 5.06
CA ALA A 171 -15.82 -12.99 5.37
C ALA A 171 -16.30 -13.41 6.77
N GLU A 172 -16.27 -12.51 7.75
CA GLU A 172 -16.81 -12.78 9.10
C GLU A 172 -18.33 -12.98 9.10
N ARG A 173 -19.02 -12.46 8.07
CA ARG A 173 -20.47 -12.62 7.86
C ARG A 173 -20.83 -13.88 7.07
N SER A 174 -19.85 -14.46 6.37
CA SER A 174 -20.03 -15.67 5.55
C SER A 174 -19.48 -16.88 6.28
N ALA A 175 -20.27 -17.92 6.42
CA ALA A 175 -19.89 -19.17 7.11
C ALA A 175 -19.06 -20.15 6.23
N GLY A 176 -18.36 -19.66 5.17
CA GLY A 176 -17.62 -20.51 4.23
C GLY A 176 -16.50 -19.78 3.50
N ASP A 177 -15.82 -20.49 2.60
CA ASP A 177 -14.78 -19.93 1.73
C ASP A 177 -15.36 -18.84 0.83
N VAL A 178 -14.68 -17.70 0.77
CA VAL A 178 -15.06 -16.55 -0.06
C VAL A 178 -14.05 -16.41 -1.18
N THR A 179 -14.52 -16.55 -2.42
CA THR A 179 -13.75 -16.23 -3.63
C THR A 179 -14.02 -14.79 -4.05
N LEU A 180 -12.98 -13.97 -4.07
CA LEU A 180 -13.05 -12.58 -4.52
C LEU A 180 -12.54 -12.48 -5.95
N ARG A 181 -13.39 -12.00 -6.87
CA ARG A 181 -12.97 -11.66 -8.22
C ARG A 181 -12.57 -10.19 -8.27
N THR A 182 -11.39 -9.92 -8.83
CA THR A 182 -10.82 -8.58 -8.87
C THR A 182 -10.62 -8.11 -10.30
N THR A 183 -10.45 -6.80 -10.47
CA THR A 183 -10.21 -6.14 -11.76
C THR A 183 -8.75 -6.18 -12.18
N ILE A 184 -7.83 -6.71 -11.35
CA ILE A 184 -6.40 -6.79 -11.65
C ILE A 184 -6.16 -7.62 -12.91
N ASP A 185 -5.40 -7.05 -13.85
CA ASP A 185 -4.80 -7.77 -14.96
C ASP A 185 -3.46 -8.37 -14.53
N ALA A 186 -3.40 -9.70 -14.43
CA ALA A 186 -2.21 -10.39 -13.92
C ALA A 186 -0.97 -10.21 -14.81
N GLY A 187 -1.16 -10.08 -16.12
CA GLY A 187 -0.07 -9.84 -17.08
C GLY A 187 0.52 -8.45 -16.90
N LEU A 188 -0.34 -7.43 -16.93
CA LEU A 188 0.04 -6.04 -16.70
C LEU A 188 0.68 -5.84 -15.32
N GLN A 189 0.13 -6.47 -14.28
CA GLN A 189 0.70 -6.42 -12.93
C GLN A 189 2.15 -6.93 -12.91
N ALA A 190 2.40 -8.09 -13.53
CA ALA A 190 3.73 -8.70 -13.55
C ALA A 190 4.75 -7.84 -14.32
N GLU A 191 4.34 -7.27 -15.46
CA GLU A 191 5.15 -6.33 -16.23
C GLU A 191 5.53 -5.10 -15.40
N LEU A 192 4.56 -4.45 -14.77
CA LEU A 192 4.79 -3.23 -13.99
C LEU A 192 5.59 -3.48 -12.71
N GLU A 193 5.49 -4.64 -12.09
CA GLU A 193 6.39 -5.03 -11.01
C GLU A 193 7.84 -5.18 -11.50
N ALA A 194 8.05 -5.72 -12.70
CA ALA A 194 9.36 -5.82 -13.30
C ALA A 194 9.93 -4.43 -13.64
N GLU A 195 9.13 -3.57 -14.25
CA GLU A 195 9.51 -2.18 -14.56
C GLU A 195 9.87 -1.38 -13.31
N ALA A 196 9.08 -1.48 -12.24
CA ALA A 196 9.38 -0.80 -10.97
C ALA A 196 10.73 -1.24 -10.40
N ARG A 197 11.02 -2.55 -10.43
CA ARG A 197 12.32 -3.09 -10.00
C ARG A 197 13.46 -2.57 -10.86
N GLN A 198 13.30 -2.59 -12.18
CA GLN A 198 14.31 -2.11 -13.11
C GLN A 198 14.58 -0.61 -12.96
N ALA A 199 13.53 0.21 -12.85
CA ALA A 199 13.66 1.66 -12.66
C ALA A 199 14.44 2.00 -11.38
N VAL A 200 14.15 1.32 -10.27
CA VAL A 200 14.87 1.53 -9.01
C VAL A 200 16.31 1.04 -9.11
N ALA A 201 16.57 -0.08 -9.78
CA ALA A 201 17.93 -0.57 -10.00
C ALA A 201 18.77 0.42 -10.81
N LEU A 202 18.22 1.00 -11.89
CA LEU A 202 18.88 2.00 -12.73
C LEU A 202 19.16 3.33 -12.00
N LEU A 203 18.31 3.69 -11.01
CA LEU A 203 18.41 4.94 -10.28
C LEU A 203 18.99 4.79 -8.87
N GLY A 204 19.46 3.60 -8.52
CA GLY A 204 19.99 3.27 -7.19
C GLY A 204 21.16 4.18 -6.77
N ASP A 205 22.06 4.49 -7.70
CA ASP A 205 23.18 5.40 -7.48
C ASP A 205 22.74 6.85 -7.17
N ARG A 206 21.52 7.22 -7.56
CA ARG A 206 20.90 8.52 -7.24
C ARG A 206 20.10 8.51 -5.93
N GLY A 207 20.19 7.42 -5.17
CA GLY A 207 19.50 7.28 -3.88
C GLY A 207 18.03 6.88 -4.00
N VAL A 208 17.51 6.56 -5.19
CA VAL A 208 16.15 6.06 -5.39
C VAL A 208 16.08 4.63 -4.88
N ARG A 209 15.16 4.35 -3.96
CA ARG A 209 14.99 3.03 -3.34
C ARG A 209 13.57 2.49 -3.44
N GLN A 210 12.61 3.35 -3.75
CA GLN A 210 11.20 3.00 -3.82
C GLN A 210 10.56 3.54 -5.09
N ALA A 211 9.63 2.79 -5.63
CA ALA A 211 8.74 3.19 -6.72
C ALA A 211 7.37 2.56 -6.51
N ALA A 212 6.32 3.22 -6.97
CA ALA A 212 4.97 2.69 -6.97
C ALA A 212 4.28 3.01 -8.28
N ILE A 213 3.42 2.11 -8.71
CA ILE A 213 2.64 2.26 -9.95
C ILE A 213 1.21 1.83 -9.65
N VAL A 214 0.25 2.61 -10.12
CA VAL A 214 -1.16 2.24 -10.13
C VAL A 214 -1.73 2.51 -11.51
N VAL A 215 -2.53 1.58 -12.01
CA VAL A 215 -3.22 1.71 -13.30
C VAL A 215 -4.71 1.53 -13.07
N LEU A 216 -5.48 2.49 -13.55
CA LEU A 216 -6.94 2.48 -13.50
C LEU A 216 -7.50 2.39 -14.93
N ASP A 217 -8.54 1.62 -15.12
CA ASP A 217 -9.33 1.70 -16.35
C ASP A 217 -10.10 3.02 -16.38
N ASN A 218 -9.94 3.78 -17.44
CA ASN A 218 -10.57 5.10 -17.55
C ASN A 218 -12.10 5.01 -17.58
N ALA A 219 -12.66 4.03 -18.28
CA ALA A 219 -14.10 3.92 -18.46
C ALA A 219 -14.80 3.44 -17.17
N THR A 220 -14.29 2.38 -16.57
CA THR A 220 -14.95 1.71 -15.46
C THR A 220 -14.47 2.19 -14.09
N GLY A 221 -13.21 2.58 -13.96
CA GLY A 221 -12.55 2.86 -12.68
C GLY A 221 -11.98 1.61 -11.99
N GLY A 222 -12.00 0.48 -12.68
CA GLY A 222 -11.39 -0.75 -12.20
C GLY A 222 -9.88 -0.61 -12.06
N VAL A 223 -9.32 -1.14 -10.97
CA VAL A 223 -7.88 -1.19 -10.74
C VAL A 223 -7.28 -2.30 -11.57
N LEU A 224 -6.49 -1.96 -12.58
CA LEU A 224 -5.84 -2.93 -13.47
C LEU A 224 -4.48 -3.40 -12.95
N ALA A 225 -3.74 -2.51 -12.24
CA ALA A 225 -2.48 -2.87 -11.62
C ALA A 225 -2.23 -2.03 -10.36
N TRP A 226 -1.53 -2.63 -9.38
CA TRP A 226 -1.20 -2.02 -8.10
C TRP A 226 0.16 -2.49 -7.62
N VAL A 227 1.19 -1.70 -7.85
CA VAL A 227 2.55 -1.94 -7.41
C VAL A 227 2.88 -0.96 -6.28
N GLY A 228 2.85 -1.42 -5.04
CA GLY A 228 3.08 -0.56 -3.87
C GLY A 228 4.55 -0.33 -3.54
N SER A 229 5.44 -1.24 -3.98
CA SER A 229 6.90 -1.12 -3.90
C SER A 229 7.57 -1.98 -4.96
N PRO A 230 8.87 -1.76 -5.27
CA PRO A 230 9.61 -2.58 -6.23
C PRO A 230 9.80 -4.04 -5.78
N ASP A 231 9.92 -4.26 -4.46
CA ASP A 231 10.06 -5.58 -3.85
C ASP A 231 9.33 -5.59 -2.51
N PHE A 232 8.19 -6.28 -2.49
CA PHE A 232 7.38 -6.47 -1.28
C PHE A 232 8.17 -7.15 -0.14
N TRP A 233 9.16 -7.96 -0.48
CA TRP A 233 9.94 -8.75 0.46
C TRP A 233 11.18 -8.04 0.99
N GLU A 234 11.47 -6.81 0.53
CA GLU A 234 12.55 -5.99 1.05
C GLU A 234 12.31 -5.71 2.55
N PRO A 235 13.26 -6.08 3.46
CA PRO A 235 12.99 -6.13 4.89
C PRO A 235 12.69 -4.77 5.57
N ARG A 236 13.16 -3.66 4.99
CA ARG A 236 13.06 -2.32 5.61
C ARG A 236 11.76 -1.62 5.27
N SER A 237 11.37 -1.66 4.02
CA SER A 237 10.29 -0.82 3.50
C SER A 237 9.44 -1.50 2.42
N GLY A 238 9.74 -2.75 2.05
CA GLY A 238 9.05 -3.46 0.98
C GLY A 238 7.54 -3.59 1.19
N GLN A 239 7.10 -3.74 2.43
CA GLN A 239 5.68 -3.85 2.77
C GLN A 239 4.96 -2.50 2.89
N THR A 240 5.69 -1.38 2.73
CA THR A 240 5.06 -0.05 2.70
C THR A 240 4.35 0.13 1.36
N ASP A 241 3.03 0.23 1.39
CA ASP A 241 2.24 0.49 0.19
C ASP A 241 2.28 1.97 -0.17
N MET A 242 3.12 2.30 -1.15
CA MET A 242 3.33 3.67 -1.62
C MET A 242 2.17 4.20 -2.48
N VAL A 243 1.25 3.34 -2.93
CA VAL A 243 0.04 3.78 -3.66
C VAL A 243 -0.90 4.56 -2.74
N VAL A 244 -0.96 4.19 -1.46
CA VAL A 244 -1.81 4.83 -0.45
C VAL A 244 -1.05 5.67 0.58
N SER A 245 0.27 5.66 0.53
CA SER A 245 1.10 6.52 1.40
C SER A 245 1.02 7.97 0.92
N ALA A 246 0.50 8.85 1.77
CA ALA A 246 0.34 10.27 1.44
C ALA A 246 1.70 10.96 1.28
N ARG A 247 1.87 11.70 0.20
CA ARG A 247 3.09 12.45 -0.17
C ARG A 247 2.73 13.70 -0.94
N GLN A 248 3.65 14.67 -0.94
CA GLN A 248 3.50 15.85 -1.75
C GLN A 248 3.55 15.50 -3.24
N PRO A 249 2.47 15.75 -4.01
CA PRO A 249 2.41 15.41 -5.43
C PRO A 249 3.19 16.40 -6.31
N GLY A 250 3.60 17.51 -5.74
CA GLY A 250 4.30 18.55 -6.48
C GLY A 250 3.46 19.11 -7.64
N SER A 251 4.10 19.32 -8.76
CA SER A 251 3.48 19.89 -9.96
C SER A 251 2.37 19.02 -10.59
N ALA A 252 2.16 17.81 -10.11
CA ALA A 252 1.05 16.97 -10.59
C ALA A 252 -0.34 17.59 -10.30
N LEU A 253 -0.45 18.56 -9.39
CA LEU A 253 -1.71 19.28 -9.16
C LEU A 253 -1.97 20.44 -10.12
N LYS A 254 -0.97 20.90 -10.88
CA LYS A 254 -1.13 22.04 -11.81
C LYS A 254 -2.26 21.87 -12.83
N PRO A 255 -2.48 20.70 -13.46
CA PRO A 255 -3.60 20.55 -14.39
C PRO A 255 -4.95 20.93 -13.81
N PHE A 256 -5.22 20.63 -12.54
CA PHE A 256 -6.48 20.98 -11.86
C PHE A 256 -6.59 22.50 -11.62
N LEU A 257 -5.48 23.16 -11.29
CA LEU A 257 -5.42 24.63 -11.21
C LEU A 257 -5.71 25.28 -12.56
N TYR A 258 -5.06 24.79 -13.62
CA TYR A 258 -5.27 25.34 -14.96
C TYR A 258 -6.68 25.07 -15.48
N ALA A 259 -7.26 23.88 -15.20
CA ALA A 259 -8.65 23.60 -15.51
C ALA A 259 -9.60 24.61 -14.85
N LEU A 260 -9.43 24.86 -13.54
CA LEU A 260 -10.18 25.87 -12.82
C LEU A 260 -9.97 27.30 -13.40
N ALA A 261 -8.74 27.64 -13.79
CA ALA A 261 -8.44 28.94 -14.39
C ALA A 261 -9.11 29.09 -15.76
N PHE A 262 -9.13 28.01 -16.57
CA PHE A 262 -9.82 28.00 -17.88
C PHE A 262 -11.31 28.17 -17.73
N ASP A 263 -11.93 27.54 -16.76
CA ASP A 263 -13.35 27.71 -16.42
C ASP A 263 -13.68 29.16 -16.01
N ARG A 264 -12.68 29.92 -15.59
CA ARG A 264 -12.80 31.35 -15.20
C ARG A 264 -12.31 32.32 -16.27
N GLY A 265 -12.23 31.90 -17.52
CA GLY A 265 -11.95 32.79 -18.68
C GLY A 265 -10.47 32.86 -19.08
N VAL A 266 -9.56 32.18 -18.39
CA VAL A 266 -8.20 32.00 -18.91
C VAL A 266 -8.30 31.03 -20.09
N THR A 267 -7.50 31.25 -21.13
CA THR A 267 -7.43 30.36 -22.31
C THR A 267 -6.03 29.80 -22.46
N ALA A 268 -5.88 28.78 -23.25
CA ALA A 268 -4.57 28.20 -23.58
C ALA A 268 -3.60 29.23 -24.21
N ALA A 269 -4.14 30.28 -24.86
CA ALA A 269 -3.38 31.34 -25.48
C ALA A 269 -3.12 32.56 -24.54
N THR A 270 -3.80 32.59 -23.39
CA THR A 270 -3.60 33.69 -22.41
C THR A 270 -2.13 33.80 -22.03
N VAL A 271 -1.60 34.99 -22.10
CA VAL A 271 -0.21 35.28 -21.75
C VAL A 271 -0.11 35.49 -20.24
N LEU A 272 0.77 34.75 -19.60
CA LEU A 272 1.08 34.79 -18.19
C LEU A 272 2.52 35.29 -18.01
N PRO A 273 2.81 36.14 -17.01
CA PRO A 273 4.19 36.57 -16.76
C PRO A 273 4.95 35.45 -16.01
N ASP A 274 6.13 35.12 -16.51
CA ASP A 274 7.14 34.31 -15.83
C ASP A 274 8.36 35.20 -15.50
N VAL A 275 8.18 36.04 -14.49
CA VAL A 275 9.16 37.03 -14.04
C VAL A 275 9.36 36.96 -12.53
N PRO A 276 10.48 37.44 -11.98
CA PRO A 276 10.65 37.53 -10.53
C PRO A 276 9.45 38.23 -9.88
N THR A 277 8.74 37.49 -9.03
CA THR A 277 7.50 37.96 -8.40
C THR A 277 7.51 37.59 -6.93
N GLN A 278 7.21 38.56 -6.07
CA GLN A 278 7.08 38.39 -4.64
C GLN A 278 5.60 38.41 -4.26
N PHE A 279 5.17 37.40 -3.48
CA PHE A 279 3.82 37.29 -2.94
C PHE A 279 3.84 37.54 -1.44
N SER A 280 2.91 38.37 -0.95
CA SER A 280 2.70 38.51 0.49
C SER A 280 1.85 37.35 0.99
N THR A 281 2.38 36.59 1.92
CA THR A 281 1.65 35.48 2.56
C THR A 281 1.61 35.67 4.07
N VAL A 282 0.73 34.92 4.77
CA VAL A 282 0.62 34.94 6.24
C VAL A 282 1.96 34.62 6.93
N SER A 283 2.76 33.76 6.29
CA SER A 283 4.07 33.32 6.78
C SER A 283 5.24 34.21 6.35
N GLY A 284 4.96 35.31 5.65
CA GLY A 284 5.98 36.28 5.13
C GLY A 284 6.04 36.31 3.60
N PRO A 285 7.03 37.00 3.04
CA PRO A 285 7.20 37.13 1.60
C PRO A 285 7.56 35.76 0.99
N TYR A 286 6.88 35.42 -0.10
CA TYR A 286 7.10 34.17 -0.84
C TYR A 286 7.51 34.50 -2.28
N GLU A 287 8.65 33.96 -2.69
CA GLU A 287 9.22 34.18 -4.05
C GLU A 287 9.35 32.79 -4.73
N PRO A 288 8.35 32.35 -5.52
CA PRO A 288 8.47 31.13 -6.26
C PRO A 288 9.53 31.23 -7.35
N ARG A 289 10.27 30.15 -7.57
CA ARG A 289 11.27 30.04 -8.64
C ARG A 289 10.96 28.81 -9.48
N ASN A 290 11.25 28.90 -10.78
CA ASN A 290 11.23 27.73 -11.64
C ASN A 290 12.35 26.74 -11.24
N TYR A 291 12.21 25.47 -11.62
CA TYR A 291 13.15 24.41 -11.24
C TYR A 291 14.61 24.74 -11.68
N ASP A 292 14.76 25.29 -12.87
CA ASP A 292 16.06 25.69 -13.44
C ASP A 292 16.49 27.10 -13.03
N ARG A 293 15.73 27.78 -12.15
CA ARG A 293 15.97 29.16 -11.65
C ARG A 293 15.99 30.22 -12.72
N ARG A 294 15.41 29.96 -13.92
CA ARG A 294 15.32 30.94 -15.02
C ARG A 294 13.89 31.43 -15.16
N PHE A 295 13.74 32.66 -15.61
CA PHE A 295 12.47 33.29 -15.95
C PHE A 295 12.41 33.49 -17.47
N ARG A 296 11.21 33.31 -18.08
CA ARG A 296 11.00 33.36 -19.54
C ARG A 296 10.29 34.59 -20.00
N GLY A 297 9.90 35.50 -19.08
CA GLY A 297 9.09 36.65 -19.44
C GLY A 297 7.64 36.25 -19.77
N PRO A 298 7.03 36.81 -20.83
CA PRO A 298 5.66 36.45 -21.22
C PRO A 298 5.63 35.06 -21.83
N VAL A 299 4.81 34.17 -21.25
CA VAL A 299 4.59 32.78 -21.73
C VAL A 299 3.10 32.50 -21.87
N ARG A 300 2.70 31.68 -22.82
CA ARG A 300 1.30 31.29 -22.95
C ARG A 300 0.95 30.28 -21.86
N ALA A 301 -0.31 30.29 -21.40
CA ALA A 301 -0.79 29.37 -20.37
C ALA A 301 -0.50 27.88 -20.71
N ARG A 302 -0.72 27.45 -21.98
CA ARG A 302 -0.38 26.11 -22.44
C ARG A 302 1.11 25.78 -22.33
N GLU A 303 1.99 26.74 -22.60
CA GLU A 303 3.44 26.57 -22.49
C GLU A 303 3.87 26.50 -21.02
N ALA A 304 3.29 27.36 -20.20
CA ALA A 304 3.54 27.38 -18.77
C ALA A 304 3.13 26.07 -18.08
N LEU A 305 1.97 25.50 -18.46
CA LEU A 305 1.52 24.19 -17.97
C LEU A 305 2.42 23.06 -18.49
N ALA A 306 2.66 23.00 -19.79
CA ALA A 306 3.45 21.94 -20.42
C ALA A 306 4.91 21.91 -19.93
N SER A 307 5.49 23.08 -19.65
CA SER A 307 6.85 23.22 -19.10
C SER A 307 6.86 23.23 -17.57
N SER A 308 5.70 23.13 -16.93
CA SER A 308 5.54 23.12 -15.47
C SER A 308 6.16 24.35 -14.78
N TYR A 309 6.06 25.55 -15.36
CA TYR A 309 6.59 26.77 -14.74
C TYR A 309 5.85 27.07 -13.43
N ASN A 310 6.61 27.48 -12.42
CA ASN A 310 6.07 27.68 -11.08
C ASN A 310 5.44 29.07 -10.90
N VAL A 311 6.10 30.12 -11.39
CA VAL A 311 5.62 31.50 -11.21
C VAL A 311 4.25 31.71 -11.84
N PRO A 312 4.00 31.35 -13.11
CA PRO A 312 2.67 31.42 -13.71
C PRO A 312 1.59 30.64 -12.94
N ALA A 313 1.94 29.46 -12.43
CA ALA A 313 1.00 28.63 -11.63
C ALA A 313 0.62 29.32 -10.32
N VAL A 314 1.57 29.92 -9.60
CA VAL A 314 1.29 30.63 -8.35
C VAL A 314 0.46 31.89 -8.61
N LEU A 315 0.70 32.59 -9.71
CA LEU A 315 -0.10 33.76 -10.13
C LEU A 315 -1.55 33.33 -10.43
N LEU A 316 -1.74 32.25 -11.16
CA LEU A 316 -3.08 31.71 -11.39
C LEU A 316 -3.78 31.32 -10.09
N ALA A 317 -3.07 30.65 -9.15
CA ALA A 317 -3.63 30.31 -7.86
C ALA A 317 -4.04 31.52 -7.03
N GLN A 318 -3.28 32.63 -7.11
CA GLN A 318 -3.65 33.89 -6.50
C GLN A 318 -4.91 34.47 -7.15
N GLN A 319 -5.01 34.39 -8.47
CA GLN A 319 -6.15 34.92 -9.23
C GLN A 319 -7.43 34.14 -8.98
N VAL A 320 -7.35 32.79 -8.99
CA VAL A 320 -8.54 31.94 -8.78
C VAL A 320 -8.88 31.76 -7.29
N GLY A 321 -7.93 31.99 -6.40
CA GLY A 321 -8.06 31.80 -4.96
C GLY A 321 -7.78 30.35 -4.52
N THR A 322 -7.02 30.20 -3.44
CA THR A 322 -6.63 28.88 -2.89
C THR A 322 -7.83 28.08 -2.38
N GLY A 323 -8.87 28.74 -1.87
CA GLY A 323 -10.11 28.08 -1.44
C GLY A 323 -10.85 27.42 -2.60
N ALA A 324 -10.93 28.09 -3.74
CA ALA A 324 -11.56 27.51 -4.93
C ALA A 324 -10.72 26.37 -5.51
N LEU A 325 -9.39 26.50 -5.52
CA LEU A 325 -8.50 25.40 -5.93
C LEU A 325 -8.67 24.18 -5.01
N LEU A 326 -8.66 24.37 -3.70
CA LEU A 326 -8.87 23.26 -2.74
C LEU A 326 -10.23 22.59 -2.95
N HIS A 327 -11.29 23.37 -3.17
CA HIS A 327 -12.61 22.84 -3.48
C HIS A 327 -12.61 22.02 -4.78
N THR A 328 -11.97 22.50 -5.84
CA THR A 328 -11.82 21.76 -7.11
C THR A 328 -11.07 20.43 -6.90
N LEU A 329 -10.00 20.44 -6.09
CA LEU A 329 -9.26 19.22 -5.76
C LEU A 329 -10.13 18.24 -4.97
N HIS A 330 -10.95 18.70 -4.03
CA HIS A 330 -11.90 17.83 -3.32
C HIS A 330 -12.93 17.20 -4.27
N LEU A 331 -13.46 17.97 -5.22
CA LEU A 331 -14.36 17.43 -6.25
C LEU A 331 -13.65 16.40 -7.15
N ALA A 332 -12.36 16.56 -7.38
CA ALA A 332 -11.53 15.61 -8.11
C ALA A 332 -11.05 14.42 -7.26
N GLY A 333 -11.53 14.30 -6.01
CA GLY A 333 -11.30 13.14 -5.15
C GLY A 333 -10.06 13.21 -4.25
N PHE A 334 -9.42 14.36 -4.09
CA PHE A 334 -8.26 14.55 -3.20
C PHE A 334 -8.70 14.69 -1.73
N ALA A 335 -9.24 13.62 -1.16
CA ALA A 335 -9.78 13.59 0.20
C ALA A 335 -8.71 13.73 1.30
N SER A 336 -7.45 13.46 0.98
CA SER A 336 -6.31 13.60 1.91
C SER A 336 -6.00 15.06 2.24
N LEU A 337 -6.43 16.02 1.43
CA LEU A 337 -6.25 17.46 1.66
C LEU A 337 -7.22 17.99 2.73
N ARG A 338 -7.03 17.63 3.99
CA ARG A 338 -7.99 17.87 5.09
C ARG A 338 -7.82 19.21 5.80
N ARG A 339 -6.78 19.98 5.49
CA ARG A 339 -6.52 21.28 6.10
C ARG A 339 -7.25 22.39 5.35
N THR A 340 -7.33 23.57 5.96
CA THR A 340 -7.94 24.75 5.35
C THR A 340 -7.09 25.29 4.19
N ALA A 341 -7.71 26.08 3.31
CA ALA A 341 -7.01 26.70 2.20
C ALA A 341 -5.86 27.62 2.68
N ASP A 342 -6.04 28.30 3.80
CA ASP A 342 -5.02 29.16 4.40
C ASP A 342 -3.80 28.37 4.89
N HIS A 343 -4.00 27.14 5.36
CA HIS A 343 -2.90 26.26 5.75
C HIS A 343 -1.99 25.93 4.56
N TYR A 344 -2.56 25.63 3.40
CA TYR A 344 -1.79 25.31 2.19
C TYR A 344 -1.26 26.56 1.50
N GLY A 345 -2.01 27.67 1.56
CA GLY A 345 -1.67 28.93 0.91
C GLY A 345 -1.45 28.75 -0.60
N LEU A 346 -0.70 29.67 -1.20
CA LEU A 346 -0.34 29.62 -2.63
C LEU A 346 0.52 28.39 -3.00
N GLY A 347 1.17 27.76 -2.03
CA GLY A 347 1.94 26.54 -2.22
C GLY A 347 1.12 25.36 -2.73
N LEU A 348 -0.21 25.39 -2.54
CA LEU A 348 -1.12 24.36 -3.06
C LEU A 348 -1.01 24.22 -4.59
N ALA A 349 -0.75 25.33 -5.31
CA ALA A 349 -0.49 25.32 -6.75
C ALA A 349 0.73 24.49 -7.15
N LEU A 350 1.66 24.29 -6.22
CA LEU A 350 2.88 23.53 -6.41
C LEU A 350 2.87 22.19 -5.67
N GLY A 351 1.71 21.82 -5.11
CA GLY A 351 1.48 20.52 -4.49
C GLY A 351 2.15 20.35 -3.13
N ASN A 352 2.06 21.32 -2.24
CA ASN A 352 2.58 21.24 -0.87
C ASN A 352 1.70 20.46 0.10
N GLY A 353 0.52 19.97 -0.33
CA GLY A 353 -0.36 19.12 0.46
C GLY A 353 -0.11 17.66 0.15
N ASP A 354 -0.09 16.81 1.20
CA ASP A 354 0.12 15.38 1.03
C ASP A 354 -1.14 14.70 0.50
N VAL A 355 -0.99 13.94 -0.59
CA VAL A 355 -2.05 13.14 -1.23
C VAL A 355 -1.52 11.74 -1.56
N THR A 356 -2.41 10.79 -1.81
CA THR A 356 -2.02 9.45 -2.24
C THR A 356 -1.82 9.38 -3.76
N LEU A 357 -1.02 8.41 -4.22
CA LEU A 357 -0.87 8.15 -5.65
C LEU A 357 -2.22 7.74 -6.27
N MET A 358 -3.05 7.01 -5.53
CA MET A 358 -4.40 6.61 -5.96
C MET A 358 -5.29 7.84 -6.19
N GLU A 359 -5.27 8.84 -5.31
CA GLU A 359 -6.03 10.08 -5.48
C GLU A 359 -5.56 10.84 -6.73
N VAL A 360 -4.25 10.93 -6.94
CA VAL A 360 -3.70 11.55 -8.16
C VAL A 360 -4.16 10.81 -9.40
N ALA A 361 -4.02 9.48 -9.45
CA ALA A 361 -4.41 8.67 -10.59
C ALA A 361 -5.90 8.81 -10.91
N ASN A 362 -6.78 8.74 -9.89
CA ASN A 362 -8.22 8.87 -10.10
C ASN A 362 -8.64 10.30 -10.44
N GLY A 363 -7.97 11.32 -9.91
CA GLY A 363 -8.17 12.71 -10.34
C GLY A 363 -7.82 12.91 -11.81
N TYR A 364 -6.69 12.35 -12.26
CA TYR A 364 -6.33 12.37 -13.68
C TYR A 364 -7.28 11.56 -14.56
N ARG A 365 -7.82 10.46 -14.04
CA ARG A 365 -8.90 9.73 -14.71
C ARG A 365 -10.13 10.62 -14.92
N ALA A 366 -10.50 11.46 -13.96
CA ALA A 366 -11.56 12.43 -14.14
C ALA A 366 -11.26 13.42 -15.28
N LEU A 367 -10.02 13.90 -15.38
CA LEU A 367 -9.59 14.73 -16.51
C LEU A 367 -9.71 13.98 -17.85
N ALA A 368 -9.27 12.72 -17.91
CA ALA A 368 -9.37 11.89 -19.11
C ALA A 368 -10.82 11.63 -19.55
N ASN A 369 -11.76 11.67 -18.61
CA ASN A 369 -13.20 11.45 -18.83
C ASN A 369 -14.02 12.75 -18.98
N GLY A 370 -13.38 13.82 -19.43
CA GLY A 370 -14.06 15.09 -19.70
C GLY A 370 -14.61 15.75 -18.43
N GLY A 371 -13.88 15.73 -17.33
CA GLY A 371 -14.27 16.34 -16.06
C GLY A 371 -15.26 15.52 -15.24
N ARG A 372 -15.50 14.28 -15.60
CA ARG A 372 -16.38 13.38 -14.83
C ARG A 372 -15.58 12.60 -13.80
N TYR A 373 -15.76 12.92 -12.55
CA TYR A 373 -15.20 12.14 -11.46
C TYR A 373 -16.11 10.97 -11.10
N ALA A 374 -15.49 9.79 -10.93
CA ALA A 374 -16.15 8.60 -10.38
C ALA A 374 -15.19 7.89 -9.43
N GLY A 375 -15.70 7.20 -8.44
CA GLY A 375 -14.90 6.36 -7.56
C GLY A 375 -14.14 5.29 -8.36
N TRP A 376 -13.06 4.80 -7.79
CA TRP A 376 -12.37 3.60 -8.28
C TRP A 376 -12.86 2.37 -7.51
N HIS A 377 -12.72 1.20 -8.10
CA HIS A 377 -13.11 -0.06 -7.49
C HIS A 377 -12.11 -1.17 -7.86
N TRP A 378 -12.15 -2.24 -7.11
CA TRP A 378 -11.30 -3.42 -7.36
C TRP A 378 -12.09 -4.70 -7.56
N ARG A 379 -13.41 -4.71 -7.25
CA ARG A 379 -14.28 -5.85 -7.51
C ARG A 379 -14.76 -5.81 -8.94
N LEU A 380 -14.81 -6.97 -9.57
CA LEU A 380 -15.19 -7.09 -10.98
C LEU A 380 -16.68 -6.77 -11.23
N ASP A 381 -17.52 -6.90 -10.21
CA ASP A 381 -18.98 -6.74 -10.23
C ASP A 381 -19.47 -5.37 -9.72
N GLU A 382 -18.55 -4.46 -9.35
CA GLU A 382 -18.89 -3.12 -8.90
C GLU A 382 -18.78 -2.09 -10.03
N THR A 383 -19.70 -1.12 -10.03
CA THR A 383 -19.64 0.08 -10.87
C THR A 383 -19.42 1.30 -9.97
N ALA A 384 -18.63 2.27 -10.45
CA ALA A 384 -18.35 3.47 -9.68
C ALA A 384 -19.45 4.52 -9.86
N ASP A 385 -19.83 5.20 -8.77
CA ASP A 385 -20.72 6.37 -8.82
C ASP A 385 -20.05 7.53 -9.55
N ILE A 386 -20.81 8.22 -10.43
CA ILE A 386 -20.28 9.29 -11.28
C ILE A 386 -20.69 10.66 -10.72
N THR A 387 -19.70 11.52 -10.48
CA THR A 387 -19.89 12.93 -10.13
C THR A 387 -19.33 13.84 -11.23
N ILE A 388 -20.11 14.80 -11.72
CA ILE A 388 -19.64 15.76 -12.72
C ILE A 388 -18.93 16.91 -12.01
N ILE A 389 -17.66 17.14 -12.36
CA ILE A 389 -16.81 18.21 -11.79
C ILE A 389 -16.99 19.53 -12.54
N GLU A 390 -17.34 19.48 -13.83
CA GLU A 390 -17.44 20.64 -14.71
C GLU A 390 -18.89 20.89 -15.15
N LYS A 391 -19.30 22.16 -15.10
CA LYS A 391 -20.64 22.63 -15.55
C LYS A 391 -20.60 23.42 -16.85
N GLY A 392 -19.39 23.68 -17.40
CA GLY A 392 -19.20 24.51 -18.61
C GLY A 392 -19.52 23.75 -19.90
N PRO A 393 -19.88 24.48 -20.99
CA PRO A 393 -20.17 23.86 -22.27
C PRO A 393 -18.93 23.38 -23.04
N TYR A 394 -17.73 23.68 -22.57
CA TYR A 394 -16.47 23.34 -23.24
C TYR A 394 -15.48 22.69 -22.29
N VAL A 395 -15.09 21.47 -22.60
CA VAL A 395 -14.05 20.75 -21.87
C VAL A 395 -12.68 21.14 -22.43
N SER A 396 -11.91 21.92 -21.69
CA SER A 396 -10.60 22.43 -22.12
C SER A 396 -9.45 21.42 -22.00
N PHE A 397 -9.72 20.11 -21.99
CA PHE A 397 -8.76 19.07 -21.62
C PHE A 397 -7.74 18.70 -22.69
N ALA A 398 -7.93 19.09 -23.94
CA ALA A 398 -6.96 18.82 -25.00
C ALA A 398 -5.53 19.26 -24.66
N ASN A 399 -5.40 20.35 -23.90
CA ASN A 399 -4.11 20.90 -23.49
C ASN A 399 -3.50 20.21 -22.25
N CYS A 400 -4.30 19.53 -21.43
CA CYS A 400 -3.82 18.78 -20.28
C CYS A 400 -3.36 17.35 -20.65
N GLY A 401 -3.69 16.86 -21.85
CA GLY A 401 -3.27 15.55 -22.35
C GLY A 401 -1.79 15.48 -22.78
N LEU A 402 -1.08 16.63 -22.91
CA LEU A 402 0.33 16.64 -23.34
C LEU A 402 1.25 15.78 -22.43
N PRO A 403 1.14 15.80 -21.10
CA PRO A 403 1.90 14.92 -20.25
C PRO A 403 1.63 13.42 -20.48
N TYR A 404 0.40 13.06 -20.86
CA TYR A 404 0.04 11.68 -21.18
C TYR A 404 0.61 11.21 -22.50
N HIS A 405 0.76 12.11 -23.49
CA HIS A 405 1.43 11.79 -24.74
C HIS A 405 2.93 11.50 -24.53
N ILE A 406 3.59 12.27 -23.65
CA ILE A 406 5.00 12.04 -23.28
C ILE A 406 5.15 10.70 -22.55
N GLY A 407 4.15 10.27 -21.77
CA GLY A 407 4.10 8.96 -21.12
C GLY A 407 3.67 7.80 -22.02
N GLY A 408 3.40 8.04 -23.32
CA GLY A 408 3.00 7.00 -24.27
C GLY A 408 1.54 6.53 -24.15
N ALA A 409 0.75 7.09 -23.23
CA ALA A 409 -0.65 6.71 -23.02
C ALA A 409 -1.59 7.20 -24.14
N ILE A 410 -1.22 8.26 -24.88
CA ILE A 410 -1.96 8.76 -26.04
C ILE A 410 -1.05 8.63 -27.26
N GLN A 411 -1.37 7.69 -28.15
CA GLN A 411 -0.53 7.37 -29.31
C GLN A 411 -0.68 8.37 -30.46
N ASP A 412 -1.80 9.09 -30.54
CA ASP A 412 -2.07 10.04 -31.63
C ASP A 412 -2.19 11.47 -31.12
N ARG A 413 -1.27 12.31 -31.58
CA ARG A 413 -1.27 13.76 -31.32
C ARG A 413 -2.55 14.46 -31.80
N ALA A 414 -3.22 13.92 -32.81
CA ALA A 414 -4.47 14.47 -33.32
C ALA A 414 -5.61 14.42 -32.28
N MET A 415 -5.57 13.45 -31.37
CA MET A 415 -6.53 13.37 -30.24
C MET A 415 -6.37 14.50 -29.20
N LEU A 416 -5.25 15.23 -29.22
CA LEU A 416 -5.00 16.35 -28.34
C LEU A 416 -5.46 17.71 -28.92
N LEU A 417 -5.90 17.71 -30.18
CA LEU A 417 -6.27 18.90 -30.95
C LEU A 417 -7.79 18.94 -31.22
N LEU A 418 -8.59 18.42 -30.32
CA LEU A 418 -10.05 18.58 -30.46
C LEU A 418 -10.45 20.04 -30.30
N HIS A 419 -11.15 20.52 -31.31
CA HIS A 419 -11.59 21.85 -31.72
C HIS A 419 -12.22 22.70 -30.63
#